data_25984ae705e0027f44f67493e464c05e
#
_entry.id   25984ae705e0027f44f67493e464c05e
#
_cell.length_a   1.000
_cell.length_b   1.000
_cell.length_c   1.000
_cell.angle_alpha   90.00
_cell.angle_beta   90.00
_cell.angle_gamma   90.00
#
_symmetry.space_group_name_H-M   'P 1'
#
loop_
_entity.id
_entity.type
_entity.pdbx_description
1 polymer ?
#
loop_
_entity_poly.entity_id
_entity_poly.type
_entity_poly.pdbx_seq_one_letter_code
_entity_poly.pdbx_strand_id
1 'polypeptide(L)'
;MTNDDTAPVHGHPLPPDVSAEDFSRALKSLALIVGEEHVLSSPDDLAEFRDPYSFDGRDTFVPSAVVFPGTVEEVQAVVRVANELRIPLWTVSQGRNNGYGGAAPRVGGSVVVSLRRMNRVLEVNDELGYAVVEPGVRFSDLYEHLRAGGHRLMVSTPDLGWGSVIGNALDHGVGYGVYGDHAAGACGMEVVLPDGDLLRTGQGAMTDSKAWHVHRRAFGPSVSDLFMQSNFGIVTKMGVWLMPTPECTLVGTAGVPREEDLEPFVEILRQLMLDRIIDGVPTVASALSVAWLIAPRSNWYQGEGPVPDDVVDEIGRNLGTGRWTVRFSLYGPRSVVDAKFAVIKQAFARIDGADVTGTTYPGDAGADVVAPPHQVPAGIPNLDMLESVKWWGPQGGHVGFSPVLPLIGSVVREQRERARRIVEKYGFDQIGGLLLTPRSAQDVTMFLYDLTNQEQVTAAYAACRELIVETAKAGFGEYRAHLDVMDLVTDQYDFNDHAMRRFTEKLKDAIDPAGILAPGKQGIWPAAHRPAR
;
A
#
# COMPACT_ATOMS: atom_id res chain seq x y z
N MET A 1 -2.15 41.31 16.38
CA MET A 1 -0.90 41.56 15.67
C MET A 1 -0.50 40.22 15.13
N THR A 2 -0.92 39.94 13.93
CA THR A 2 -0.58 38.70 13.19
C THR A 2 0.80 38.93 12.61
N ASN A 3 1.81 38.21 13.12
CA ASN A 3 3.13 38.19 12.51
C ASN A 3 3.04 37.43 11.16
N ASP A 4 3.13 38.20 10.11
CA ASP A 4 3.19 37.72 8.71
C ASP A 4 4.67 37.53 8.33
N ASP A 5 5.40 36.69 9.11
CA ASP A 5 6.82 36.37 8.90
C ASP A 5 7.04 35.04 8.20
N THR A 6 6.00 34.51 7.54
CA THR A 6 6.11 33.30 6.70
C THR A 6 6.38 33.65 5.22
N ALA A 7 7.38 34.48 4.96
CA ALA A 7 7.82 34.70 3.60
C ALA A 7 8.52 33.41 3.09
N PRO A 8 8.11 32.83 1.95
CA PRO A 8 8.67 31.60 1.45
C PRO A 8 10.15 31.77 1.12
N VAL A 9 11.02 30.94 1.69
CA VAL A 9 12.38 30.80 1.21
C VAL A 9 12.29 30.02 -0.11
N HIS A 10 12.69 30.64 -1.20
CA HIS A 10 12.60 30.06 -2.55
C HIS A 10 11.17 29.68 -3.03
N GLY A 11 10.10 30.29 -2.50
CA GLY A 11 8.72 30.07 -2.96
C GLY A 11 8.00 28.87 -2.36
N HIS A 12 8.54 28.21 -1.31
CA HIS A 12 7.93 27.10 -0.58
C HIS A 12 7.60 27.46 0.87
N PRO A 13 6.60 26.79 1.47
CA PRO A 13 6.29 27.00 2.89
C PRO A 13 7.47 26.55 3.75
N LEU A 14 7.80 27.34 4.77
CA LEU A 14 8.74 26.89 5.82
C LEU A 14 8.07 25.81 6.68
N PRO A 15 8.89 24.95 7.33
CA PRO A 15 8.36 24.09 8.39
C PRO A 15 7.67 24.93 9.47
N PRO A 16 6.57 24.44 10.06
CA PRO A 16 5.91 25.15 11.14
C PRO A 16 6.87 25.49 12.30
N ASP A 17 6.76 26.70 12.83
CA ASP A 17 7.55 27.20 13.96
C ASP A 17 9.08 27.23 13.75
N VAL A 18 9.55 27.15 12.50
CA VAL A 18 10.98 27.21 12.13
C VAL A 18 11.25 28.53 11.41
N SER A 19 12.24 29.31 11.91
CA SER A 19 12.64 30.55 11.26
C SER A 19 13.37 30.29 9.93
N ALA A 20 13.32 31.25 9.00
CA ALA A 20 14.05 31.18 7.74
C ALA A 20 15.57 31.01 7.94
N GLU A 21 16.12 31.62 9.00
CA GLU A 21 17.53 31.49 9.37
C GLU A 21 17.87 30.09 9.84
N ASP A 22 17.07 29.51 10.75
CA ASP A 22 17.24 28.15 11.23
C ASP A 22 17.06 27.12 10.11
N PHE A 23 16.08 27.33 9.23
CA PHE A 23 15.89 26.47 8.08
C PHE A 23 17.06 26.53 7.10
N SER A 24 17.62 27.73 6.82
CA SER A 24 18.83 27.88 5.99
C SER A 24 20.03 27.17 6.64
N ARG A 25 20.17 27.27 7.96
CA ARG A 25 21.22 26.54 8.70
C ARG A 25 21.04 25.03 8.57
N ALA A 26 19.80 24.55 8.68
CA ALA A 26 19.46 23.14 8.51
C ALA A 26 19.84 22.63 7.12
N LEU A 27 19.45 23.32 6.05
CA LEU A 27 19.79 22.92 4.67
C LEU A 27 21.29 22.80 4.47
N LYS A 28 22.09 23.73 5.01
CA LYS A 28 23.55 23.66 4.95
C LYS A 28 24.10 22.45 5.71
N SER A 29 23.55 22.17 6.89
CA SER A 29 23.95 20.99 7.69
C SER A 29 23.59 19.68 6.99
N LEU A 30 22.40 19.61 6.39
CA LEU A 30 21.96 18.45 5.60
C LEU A 30 22.85 18.23 4.38
N ALA A 31 23.22 19.31 3.66
CA ALA A 31 24.12 19.24 2.52
C ALA A 31 25.55 18.76 2.92
N LEU A 32 26.03 19.14 4.09
CA LEU A 32 27.31 18.63 4.63
C LEU A 32 27.27 17.14 4.96
N ILE A 33 26.09 16.60 5.31
CA ILE A 33 25.91 15.18 5.65
C ILE A 33 25.82 14.31 4.39
N VAL A 34 24.94 14.68 3.44
CA VAL A 34 24.59 13.81 2.31
C VAL A 34 25.23 14.22 0.98
N GLY A 35 25.85 15.42 0.89
CA GLY A 35 26.29 16.09 -0.34
C GLY A 35 25.26 17.09 -0.83
N GLU A 36 25.74 18.21 -1.43
CA GLU A 36 24.86 19.28 -1.96
C GLU A 36 23.90 18.76 -3.03
N GLU A 37 24.36 17.86 -3.89
CA GLU A 37 23.60 17.24 -4.98
C GLU A 37 22.46 16.32 -4.48
N HIS A 38 22.43 16.03 -3.18
CA HIS A 38 21.44 15.18 -2.53
C HIS A 38 20.48 15.96 -1.62
N VAL A 39 20.44 17.29 -1.76
CA VAL A 39 19.47 18.16 -1.10
C VAL A 39 18.76 18.99 -2.16
N LEU A 40 17.45 18.75 -2.33
CA LEU A 40 16.62 19.49 -3.27
C LEU A 40 15.77 20.52 -2.52
N SER A 41 15.70 21.75 -3.05
CA SER A 41 14.90 22.83 -2.47
C SER A 41 14.31 23.80 -3.51
N SER A 42 14.49 23.52 -4.82
CA SER A 42 13.86 24.35 -5.86
C SER A 42 12.40 23.91 -6.10
N PRO A 43 11.51 24.82 -6.52
CA PRO A 43 10.13 24.50 -6.85
C PRO A 43 9.95 23.35 -7.84
N ASP A 44 10.76 23.33 -8.88
CA ASP A 44 10.71 22.33 -9.94
C ASP A 44 11.12 20.95 -9.43
N ASP A 45 12.18 20.88 -8.62
CA ASP A 45 12.66 19.64 -8.03
C ASP A 45 11.64 19.03 -7.04
N LEU A 46 10.93 19.89 -6.30
CA LEU A 46 9.95 19.46 -5.31
C LEU A 46 8.60 19.02 -5.90
N ALA A 47 8.37 19.27 -7.19
CA ALA A 47 7.12 18.89 -7.85
C ALA A 47 6.86 17.37 -7.81
N GLU A 48 7.92 16.53 -7.90
CA GLU A 48 7.81 15.06 -7.80
C GLU A 48 7.37 14.58 -6.40
N PHE A 49 7.57 15.40 -5.38
CA PHE A 49 7.29 15.05 -3.97
C PHE A 49 5.97 15.59 -3.46
N ARG A 50 5.09 15.99 -4.35
CA ARG A 50 3.70 16.33 -4.09
C ARG A 50 2.81 15.10 -4.25
N ASP A 51 1.56 15.21 -3.77
CA ASP A 51 0.55 14.21 -4.08
C ASP A 51 0.17 14.28 -5.58
N PRO A 52 0.45 13.23 -6.38
CA PRO A 52 0.22 13.27 -7.81
C PRO A 52 -1.26 13.28 -8.20
N TYR A 53 -2.16 12.90 -7.28
CA TYR A 53 -3.58 12.70 -7.56
C TYR A 53 -4.52 13.65 -6.80
N SER A 54 -3.99 14.54 -5.97
CA SER A 54 -4.76 15.57 -5.30
C SER A 54 -4.75 16.88 -6.10
N PHE A 55 -5.94 17.46 -6.32
CA PHE A 55 -6.07 18.78 -6.92
C PHE A 55 -6.05 19.87 -5.85
N ASP A 56 -6.94 19.78 -4.86
CA ASP A 56 -7.10 20.81 -3.83
C ASP A 56 -6.02 20.75 -2.73
N GLY A 57 -5.41 19.59 -2.52
CA GLY A 57 -4.38 19.38 -1.51
C GLY A 57 -2.95 19.61 -1.98
N ARG A 58 -2.74 19.93 -3.25
CA ARG A 58 -1.38 20.09 -3.80
C ARG A 58 -0.55 21.16 -3.11
N ASP A 59 -1.18 22.29 -2.76
CA ASP A 59 -0.52 23.39 -2.09
C ASP A 59 -0.46 23.23 -0.57
N THR A 60 -1.27 22.33 0.01
CA THR A 60 -1.31 22.05 1.45
C THR A 60 -0.21 21.07 1.87
N PHE A 61 0.01 20.04 1.08
CA PHE A 61 0.94 18.93 1.37
C PHE A 61 2.27 19.06 0.62
N VAL A 62 2.83 20.26 0.59
CA VAL A 62 4.08 20.58 -0.12
C VAL A 62 5.27 20.51 0.84
N PRO A 63 6.36 19.80 0.48
CA PRO A 63 7.58 19.83 1.26
C PRO A 63 8.35 21.14 1.07
N SER A 64 9.19 21.51 2.04
CA SER A 64 10.12 22.64 1.93
C SER A 64 11.47 22.23 1.33
N ALA A 65 11.85 20.98 1.47
CA ALA A 65 13.06 20.39 0.90
C ALA A 65 12.95 18.87 0.86
N VAL A 66 13.84 18.24 0.09
CA VAL A 66 14.04 16.78 0.07
C VAL A 66 15.50 16.47 0.32
N VAL A 67 15.79 15.51 1.19
CA VAL A 67 17.13 15.00 1.47
C VAL A 67 17.21 13.51 1.13
N PHE A 68 18.33 13.08 0.53
CA PHE A 68 18.54 11.71 0.09
C PHE A 68 19.73 11.08 0.83
N PRO A 69 19.59 10.56 2.05
CA PRO A 69 20.64 9.81 2.70
C PRO A 69 20.90 8.48 1.97
N GLY A 70 22.16 8.07 1.90
CA GLY A 70 22.61 6.83 1.27
C GLY A 70 23.11 5.78 2.26
N THR A 71 23.30 6.14 3.52
CA THR A 71 23.76 5.23 4.59
C THR A 71 22.97 5.40 5.88
N VAL A 72 23.07 4.44 6.77
CA VAL A 72 22.43 4.48 8.09
C VAL A 72 22.97 5.66 8.91
N GLU A 73 24.26 5.90 8.84
CA GLU A 73 24.95 6.99 9.54
C GLU A 73 24.46 8.36 9.05
N GLU A 74 24.23 8.52 7.73
CA GLU A 74 23.62 9.73 7.16
C GLU A 74 22.19 9.91 7.67
N VAL A 75 21.37 8.85 7.73
CA VAL A 75 20.01 8.91 8.31
C VAL A 75 20.06 9.35 9.77
N GLN A 76 20.94 8.76 10.58
CA GLN A 76 21.14 9.15 11.99
C GLN A 76 21.54 10.62 12.11
N ALA A 77 22.44 11.11 11.25
CA ALA A 77 22.90 12.51 11.27
C ALA A 77 21.78 13.47 10.84
N VAL A 78 20.99 13.14 9.82
CA VAL A 78 19.81 13.91 9.39
C VAL A 78 18.79 14.02 10.53
N VAL A 79 18.49 12.91 11.22
CA VAL A 79 17.57 12.89 12.36
C VAL A 79 18.08 13.78 13.51
N ARG A 80 19.39 13.75 13.81
CA ARG A 80 19.97 14.60 14.88
C ARG A 80 19.87 16.09 14.55
N VAL A 81 20.14 16.50 13.30
CA VAL A 81 19.95 17.88 12.85
C VAL A 81 18.48 18.31 12.98
N ALA A 82 17.56 17.45 12.53
CA ALA A 82 16.14 17.72 12.64
C ALA A 82 15.66 17.84 14.09
N ASN A 83 16.20 17.01 14.99
CA ASN A 83 15.90 17.05 16.42
C ASN A 83 16.41 18.35 17.07
N GLU A 84 17.64 18.75 16.78
CA GLU A 84 18.24 20.00 17.30
C GLU A 84 17.45 21.24 16.85
N LEU A 85 17.03 21.30 15.59
CA LEU A 85 16.36 22.44 14.97
C LEU A 85 14.83 22.32 14.93
N ARG A 86 14.28 21.24 15.49
CA ARG A 86 12.85 20.92 15.53
C ARG A 86 12.17 20.95 14.16
N ILE A 87 12.85 20.39 13.15
CA ILE A 87 12.36 20.32 11.78
C ILE A 87 11.54 19.04 11.58
N PRO A 88 10.26 19.11 11.19
CA PRO A 88 9.49 17.93 10.89
C PRO A 88 10.04 17.23 9.64
N LEU A 89 10.28 15.93 9.74
CA LEU A 89 10.71 15.06 8.67
C LEU A 89 9.54 14.19 8.18
N TRP A 90 9.47 13.96 6.87
CA TRP A 90 8.54 13.01 6.29
C TRP A 90 9.31 11.94 5.51
N THR A 91 9.39 10.74 6.08
CA THR A 91 10.20 9.67 5.50
C THR A 91 9.43 8.89 4.45
N VAL A 92 10.06 8.71 3.29
CA VAL A 92 9.57 7.86 2.21
C VAL A 92 10.69 6.94 1.73
N SER A 93 10.33 5.74 1.30
CA SER A 93 11.26 4.83 0.62
C SER A 93 11.37 5.21 -0.86
N GLN A 94 10.41 4.80 -1.70
CA GLN A 94 10.32 5.20 -3.10
C GLN A 94 9.40 6.42 -3.34
N GLY A 95 8.53 6.77 -2.38
CA GLY A 95 7.54 7.84 -2.55
C GLY A 95 6.49 7.56 -3.62
N ARG A 96 6.23 6.29 -3.91
CA ARG A 96 5.33 5.82 -4.98
C ARG A 96 3.99 5.32 -4.44
N ASN A 97 3.52 5.88 -3.33
CA ASN A 97 2.27 5.49 -2.68
C ASN A 97 1.07 6.21 -3.32
N ASN A 98 0.86 5.99 -4.61
CA ASN A 98 -0.18 6.63 -5.40
C ASN A 98 -1.57 6.31 -4.84
N GLY A 99 -2.47 7.31 -4.82
CA GLY A 99 -3.80 7.18 -4.20
C GLY A 99 -3.82 7.32 -2.67
N TYR A 100 -2.63 7.45 -2.03
CA TYR A 100 -2.47 7.66 -0.59
C TYR A 100 -1.63 8.89 -0.25
N GLY A 101 -1.32 9.74 -1.25
CA GLY A 101 -0.57 10.99 -1.12
C GLY A 101 0.86 10.94 -1.66
N GLY A 102 1.30 9.83 -2.26
CA GLY A 102 2.62 9.71 -2.88
C GLY A 102 3.77 9.94 -1.91
N ALA A 103 4.60 10.96 -2.18
CA ALA A 103 5.71 11.38 -1.32
C ALA A 103 5.38 12.62 -0.48
N ALA A 104 4.17 13.17 -0.60
CA ALA A 104 3.77 14.42 0.05
C ALA A 104 3.72 14.26 1.58
N PRO A 105 4.20 15.28 2.34
CA PRO A 105 4.16 15.26 3.79
C PRO A 105 2.79 15.66 4.33
N ARG A 106 2.34 15.06 5.45
CA ARG A 106 1.09 15.42 6.12
C ARG A 106 1.10 16.85 6.70
N VAL A 107 2.27 17.32 7.10
CA VAL A 107 2.50 18.69 7.56
C VAL A 107 3.26 19.44 6.48
N GLY A 108 2.62 20.45 5.88
CA GLY A 108 3.26 21.30 4.87
C GLY A 108 4.54 21.94 5.38
N GLY A 109 5.55 22.04 4.53
CA GLY A 109 6.86 22.54 4.91
C GLY A 109 7.79 21.51 5.57
N SER A 110 7.35 20.28 5.85
CA SER A 110 8.26 19.23 6.33
C SER A 110 9.38 18.95 5.31
N VAL A 111 10.53 18.52 5.80
CA VAL A 111 11.62 18.00 4.95
C VAL A 111 11.34 16.53 4.62
N VAL A 112 11.24 16.19 3.35
CA VAL A 112 11.10 14.80 2.92
C VAL A 112 12.46 14.09 2.99
N VAL A 113 12.51 12.98 3.71
CA VAL A 113 13.68 12.07 3.76
C VAL A 113 13.40 10.92 2.80
N SER A 114 14.00 10.98 1.61
CA SER A 114 13.85 9.96 0.58
C SER A 114 14.98 8.94 0.66
N LEU A 115 14.64 7.69 0.95
CA LEU A 115 15.61 6.60 1.14
C LEU A 115 15.96 5.88 -0.17
N ARG A 116 15.69 6.48 -1.33
CA ARG A 116 15.90 5.87 -2.66
C ARG A 116 17.35 5.46 -2.93
N ARG A 117 18.35 6.14 -2.31
CA ARG A 117 19.78 5.82 -2.44
C ARG A 117 20.19 4.57 -1.67
N MET A 118 19.44 4.19 -0.63
CA MET A 118 19.65 2.97 0.13
C MET A 118 18.93 1.82 -0.60
N ASN A 119 19.50 1.31 -1.68
CA ASN A 119 18.85 0.42 -2.65
C ASN A 119 19.58 -0.92 -2.86
N ARG A 120 20.33 -1.39 -1.87
CA ARG A 120 21.07 -2.64 -1.96
C ARG A 120 20.24 -3.81 -1.45
N VAL A 121 20.32 -4.94 -2.16
CA VAL A 121 20.00 -6.26 -1.61
C VAL A 121 21.24 -6.73 -0.86
N LEU A 122 21.15 -6.80 0.46
CA LEU A 122 22.31 -7.01 1.35
C LEU A 122 22.66 -8.49 1.52
N GLU A 123 21.66 -9.36 1.49
CA GLU A 123 21.79 -10.80 1.66
C GLU A 123 20.64 -11.51 0.95
N VAL A 124 20.92 -12.67 0.36
CA VAL A 124 19.91 -13.64 -0.09
C VAL A 124 20.31 -14.99 0.49
N ASN A 125 19.36 -15.67 1.13
CA ASN A 125 19.58 -17.00 1.71
C ASN A 125 18.61 -18.00 1.07
N ASP A 126 19.12 -18.79 0.12
CA ASP A 126 18.33 -19.80 -0.60
C ASP A 126 17.87 -20.98 0.28
N GLU A 127 18.67 -21.32 1.30
CA GLU A 127 18.37 -22.45 2.18
C GLU A 127 17.18 -22.16 3.10
N LEU A 128 17.08 -20.91 3.60
CA LEU A 128 16.04 -20.49 4.53
C LEU A 128 14.95 -19.61 3.88
N GLY A 129 15.11 -19.27 2.60
CA GLY A 129 14.10 -18.56 1.82
C GLY A 129 13.87 -17.12 2.31
N TYR A 130 14.91 -16.29 2.43
CA TYR A 130 14.76 -14.88 2.77
C TYR A 130 15.77 -13.99 2.02
N ALA A 131 15.45 -12.72 1.93
CA ALA A 131 16.41 -11.67 1.57
C ALA A 131 16.45 -10.59 2.64
N VAL A 132 17.57 -9.88 2.73
CA VAL A 132 17.74 -8.67 3.54
C VAL A 132 17.92 -7.50 2.58
N VAL A 133 17.07 -6.50 2.70
CA VAL A 133 17.00 -5.38 1.76
C VAL A 133 17.05 -4.02 2.46
N GLU A 134 17.50 -3.00 1.74
CA GLU A 134 17.39 -1.60 2.11
C GLU A 134 16.09 -0.96 1.60
N PRO A 135 15.65 0.20 2.16
CA PRO A 135 14.34 0.78 1.86
C PRO A 135 14.12 1.21 0.41
N GLY A 136 15.19 1.54 -0.31
CA GLY A 136 15.14 1.93 -1.72
C GLY A 136 14.98 0.76 -2.69
N VAL A 137 15.09 -0.49 -2.24
CA VAL A 137 14.92 -1.68 -3.11
C VAL A 137 13.46 -1.81 -3.52
N ARG A 138 13.21 -1.81 -4.85
CA ARG A 138 11.89 -2.04 -5.45
C ARG A 138 11.63 -3.53 -5.60
N PHE A 139 10.37 -3.91 -5.77
CA PHE A 139 10.04 -5.32 -6.11
C PHE A 139 10.70 -5.75 -7.42
N SER A 140 10.77 -4.87 -8.42
CA SER A 140 11.50 -5.13 -9.67
C SER A 140 12.98 -5.36 -9.44
N ASP A 141 13.64 -4.55 -8.58
CA ASP A 141 15.07 -4.71 -8.28
C ASP A 141 15.37 -6.04 -7.59
N LEU A 142 14.53 -6.42 -6.63
CA LEU A 142 14.67 -7.72 -5.94
C LEU A 142 14.44 -8.89 -6.89
N TYR A 143 13.41 -8.83 -7.73
CA TYR A 143 13.15 -9.85 -8.76
C TYR A 143 14.34 -10.00 -9.72
N GLU A 144 14.86 -8.90 -10.25
CA GLU A 144 16.02 -8.93 -11.15
C GLU A 144 17.28 -9.45 -10.45
N HIS A 145 17.52 -9.05 -9.21
CA HIS A 145 18.64 -9.50 -8.40
C HIS A 145 18.60 -11.03 -8.20
N LEU A 146 17.44 -11.58 -7.83
CA LEU A 146 17.26 -13.02 -7.63
C LEU A 146 17.51 -13.80 -8.95
N ARG A 147 16.99 -13.33 -10.06
CA ARG A 147 17.19 -13.98 -11.36
C ARG A 147 18.63 -13.90 -11.83
N ALA A 148 19.26 -12.74 -11.75
CA ALA A 148 20.66 -12.54 -12.16
C ALA A 148 21.63 -13.36 -11.29
N GLY A 149 21.33 -13.52 -10.00
CA GLY A 149 22.10 -14.35 -9.07
C GLY A 149 21.85 -15.85 -9.19
N GLY A 150 20.88 -16.29 -10.00
CA GLY A 150 20.48 -17.70 -10.12
C GLY A 150 19.80 -18.27 -8.88
N HIS A 151 19.27 -17.40 -8.02
CA HIS A 151 18.53 -17.80 -6.83
C HIS A 151 17.20 -18.46 -7.18
N ARG A 152 16.87 -19.55 -6.50
CA ARG A 152 15.62 -20.28 -6.71
C ARG A 152 14.54 -19.84 -5.72
N LEU A 153 14.29 -18.52 -5.69
CA LEU A 153 13.33 -17.87 -4.81
C LEU A 153 12.37 -16.99 -5.62
N MET A 154 11.14 -16.90 -5.16
CA MET A 154 10.07 -16.13 -5.77
C MET A 154 9.58 -15.03 -4.81
N VAL A 155 9.46 -13.81 -5.33
CA VAL A 155 8.91 -12.65 -4.61
C VAL A 155 7.40 -12.68 -4.69
N SER A 156 6.71 -12.41 -3.58
CA SER A 156 5.29 -12.05 -3.61
C SER A 156 5.19 -10.58 -4.02
N THR A 157 4.85 -10.32 -5.28
CA THR A 157 4.84 -8.96 -5.84
C THR A 157 3.46 -8.31 -5.76
N PRO A 158 3.34 -6.99 -5.50
CA PRO A 158 2.10 -6.22 -5.62
C PRO A 158 1.80 -5.87 -7.08
N ASP A 159 0.68 -5.20 -7.34
CA ASP A 159 0.29 -4.73 -8.68
C ASP A 159 1.31 -3.80 -9.34
N LEU A 160 2.10 -3.06 -8.56
CA LEU A 160 3.08 -2.11 -9.07
C LEU A 160 4.50 -2.47 -8.59
N GLY A 161 5.27 -3.06 -9.48
CA GLY A 161 6.65 -3.51 -9.23
C GLY A 161 7.66 -2.39 -8.88
N TRP A 162 7.33 -1.14 -9.09
CA TRP A 162 8.20 0.01 -8.75
C TRP A 162 8.13 0.41 -7.27
N GLY A 163 7.19 -0.16 -6.50
CA GLY A 163 7.08 0.06 -5.06
C GLY A 163 8.27 -0.49 -4.31
N SER A 164 8.57 0.12 -3.15
CA SER A 164 9.59 -0.40 -2.24
C SER A 164 9.09 -1.66 -1.52
N VAL A 165 9.94 -2.67 -1.42
CA VAL A 165 9.66 -3.88 -0.63
C VAL A 165 9.40 -3.52 0.84
N ILE A 166 10.29 -2.72 1.46
CA ILE A 166 10.13 -2.26 2.85
C ILE A 166 8.92 -1.34 2.99
N GLY A 167 8.81 -0.32 2.12
CA GLY A 167 7.73 0.66 2.22
C GLY A 167 6.35 0.02 2.08
N ASN A 168 6.21 -0.98 1.22
CA ASN A 168 4.96 -1.72 1.07
C ASN A 168 4.65 -2.55 2.34
N ALA A 169 5.63 -3.28 2.89
CA ALA A 169 5.45 -4.05 4.11
C ALA A 169 5.06 -3.16 5.30
N LEU A 170 5.74 -2.01 5.46
CA LEU A 170 5.46 -1.06 6.55
C LEU A 170 4.06 -0.44 6.48
N ASP A 171 3.47 -0.33 5.30
CA ASP A 171 2.10 0.19 5.10
C ASP A 171 1.06 -0.95 4.95
N HIS A 172 1.34 -2.17 5.44
CA HIS A 172 0.48 -3.35 5.33
C HIS A 172 0.05 -3.64 3.89
N GLY A 173 0.96 -3.42 2.94
CA GLY A 173 0.69 -3.67 1.53
C GLY A 173 0.57 -5.16 1.22
N VAL A 174 -0.12 -5.45 0.12
CA VAL A 174 -0.47 -6.79 -0.30
C VAL A 174 0.23 -7.16 -1.59
N GLY A 175 0.70 -8.41 -1.68
CA GLY A 175 1.10 -9.08 -2.90
C GLY A 175 0.22 -10.31 -3.13
N TYR A 176 0.45 -11.04 -4.22
CA TYR A 176 -0.45 -12.11 -4.63
C TYR A 176 0.11 -13.51 -4.45
N GLY A 177 1.39 -13.63 -4.06
CA GLY A 177 2.01 -14.91 -3.73
C GLY A 177 1.67 -15.42 -2.33
N VAL A 178 2.36 -16.48 -1.91
CA VAL A 178 2.14 -17.13 -0.59
C VAL A 178 2.41 -16.18 0.58
N TYR A 179 3.42 -15.31 0.47
CA TYR A 179 3.70 -14.25 1.45
C TYR A 179 3.03 -12.93 1.04
N GLY A 180 1.75 -13.00 0.65
CA GLY A 180 1.00 -11.85 0.17
C GLY A 180 0.68 -10.80 1.24
N ASP A 181 0.60 -11.16 2.51
CA ASP A 181 0.69 -10.22 3.63
C ASP A 181 2.19 -9.88 3.84
N HIS A 182 2.63 -8.79 3.23
CA HIS A 182 4.03 -8.39 3.26
C HIS A 182 4.51 -8.04 4.67
N ALA A 183 3.64 -7.50 5.52
CA ALA A 183 3.96 -7.23 6.92
C ALA A 183 4.17 -8.54 7.70
N ALA A 184 3.36 -9.56 7.43
CA ALA A 184 3.55 -10.88 8.02
C ALA A 184 4.80 -11.60 7.49
N GLY A 185 5.24 -11.31 6.26
CA GLY A 185 6.48 -11.80 5.67
C GLY A 185 7.74 -11.06 6.12
N ALA A 186 7.61 -9.92 6.81
CA ALA A 186 8.75 -9.17 7.34
C ALA A 186 9.34 -9.84 8.59
N CYS A 187 10.68 -9.96 8.67
CA CYS A 187 11.36 -10.61 9.78
C CYS A 187 12.66 -9.90 10.16
N GLY A 188 12.61 -9.14 11.25
CA GLY A 188 13.73 -8.36 11.77
C GLY A 188 13.98 -7.07 10.98
N MET A 189 14.01 -5.96 11.71
CA MET A 189 14.25 -4.61 11.19
C MET A 189 15.41 -3.96 11.91
N GLU A 190 16.12 -3.07 11.20
CA GLU A 190 16.99 -2.08 11.76
C GLU A 190 16.32 -0.71 11.62
N VAL A 191 16.28 0.06 12.68
CA VAL A 191 15.46 1.28 12.79
C VAL A 191 16.27 2.39 13.43
N VAL A 192 16.34 3.55 12.80
CA VAL A 192 16.82 4.79 13.40
C VAL A 192 15.69 5.43 14.19
N LEU A 193 15.89 5.64 15.49
CA LEU A 193 14.95 6.25 16.41
C LEU A 193 14.99 7.80 16.32
N PRO A 194 13.99 8.53 16.87
CA PRO A 194 13.92 9.99 16.78
C PRO A 194 15.10 10.74 17.43
N ASP A 195 15.82 10.13 18.35
CA ASP A 195 17.06 10.66 18.95
C ASP A 195 18.33 10.34 18.14
N GLY A 196 18.19 9.59 17.05
CA GLY A 196 19.30 9.12 16.21
C GLY A 196 19.97 7.86 16.73
N ASP A 197 19.42 7.16 17.75
CA ASP A 197 19.90 5.84 18.16
C ASP A 197 19.46 4.75 17.18
N LEU A 198 20.14 3.61 17.21
CA LEU A 198 19.92 2.49 16.28
C LEU A 198 19.38 1.28 17.01
N LEU A 199 18.16 0.88 16.67
CA LEU A 199 17.47 -0.27 17.24
C LEU A 199 17.42 -1.42 16.22
N ARG A 200 17.60 -2.66 16.70
CA ARG A 200 17.29 -3.88 15.94
C ARG A 200 16.15 -4.65 16.60
N THR A 201 15.15 -5.03 15.83
CA THR A 201 13.98 -5.75 16.35
C THR A 201 14.18 -7.26 16.31
N GLY A 202 13.33 -8.00 17.04
CA GLY A 202 13.38 -9.44 17.09
C GLY A 202 14.70 -9.98 17.59
N GLN A 203 15.16 -11.09 17.03
CA GLN A 203 16.44 -11.70 17.41
C GLN A 203 17.66 -10.81 17.14
N GLY A 204 17.54 -9.81 16.26
CA GLY A 204 18.59 -8.84 15.95
C GLY A 204 18.98 -7.93 17.13
N ALA A 205 18.17 -7.87 18.20
CA ALA A 205 18.52 -7.19 19.45
C ALA A 205 19.72 -7.83 20.16
N MET A 206 20.07 -9.07 19.82
CA MET A 206 21.28 -9.74 20.27
C MET A 206 22.40 -9.54 19.25
N THR A 207 23.57 -9.11 19.68
CA THR A 207 24.75 -8.96 18.82
C THR A 207 25.06 -10.30 18.12
N ASP A 208 25.35 -10.26 16.83
CA ASP A 208 25.70 -11.42 15.99
C ASP A 208 24.66 -12.56 15.96
N SER A 209 23.38 -12.24 16.18
CA SER A 209 22.30 -13.22 16.13
C SER A 209 22.24 -13.92 14.77
N LYS A 210 22.27 -15.24 14.76
CA LYS A 210 22.12 -16.08 13.57
C LYS A 210 20.64 -16.31 13.19
N ALA A 211 19.70 -15.87 14.04
CA ALA A 211 18.27 -16.06 13.87
C ALA A 211 17.52 -14.76 13.57
N TRP A 212 18.21 -13.67 13.24
CA TRP A 212 17.60 -12.35 13.08
C TRP A 212 16.49 -12.33 12.02
N HIS A 213 16.75 -12.92 10.85
CA HIS A 213 15.80 -12.88 9.73
C HIS A 213 14.99 -14.18 9.56
N VAL A 214 15.08 -15.10 10.53
CA VAL A 214 14.35 -16.39 10.50
C VAL A 214 13.36 -16.54 11.66
N HIS A 215 13.49 -15.74 12.74
CA HIS A 215 12.58 -15.77 13.86
C HIS A 215 12.18 -14.35 14.30
N ARG A 216 10.90 -14.01 14.12
CA ARG A 216 10.38 -12.63 14.29
C ARG A 216 10.41 -12.09 15.71
N ARG A 217 10.49 -12.93 16.73
CA ARG A 217 10.36 -12.56 18.14
C ARG A 217 11.70 -12.64 18.86
N ALA A 218 11.88 -11.76 19.85
CA ALA A 218 12.94 -11.86 20.84
C ALA A 218 12.37 -12.31 22.19
N PHE A 219 13.19 -12.23 23.24
CA PHE A 219 12.73 -12.32 24.62
C PHE A 219 12.04 -10.99 25.02
N GLY A 220 10.84 -11.06 25.57
CA GLY A 220 10.04 -9.89 25.91
C GLY A 220 8.99 -9.52 24.83
N PRO A 221 8.46 -8.28 24.84
CA PRO A 221 7.44 -7.85 23.90
C PRO A 221 7.98 -7.74 22.48
N SER A 222 7.15 -8.06 21.47
CA SER A 222 7.48 -7.78 20.07
C SER A 222 7.29 -6.30 19.79
N VAL A 223 8.35 -5.63 19.34
CA VAL A 223 8.31 -4.20 19.00
C VAL A 223 8.30 -3.94 17.49
N SER A 224 8.44 -4.98 16.65
CA SER A 224 8.46 -4.81 15.20
C SER A 224 7.19 -4.15 14.67
N ASP A 225 6.04 -4.53 15.19
CA ASP A 225 4.74 -4.02 14.74
C ASP A 225 4.51 -2.55 15.14
N LEU A 226 5.28 -2.01 16.09
CA LEU A 226 5.25 -0.59 16.43
C LEU A 226 5.78 0.31 15.30
N PHE A 227 6.57 -0.25 14.39
CA PHE A 227 7.11 0.49 13.23
C PHE A 227 6.27 0.30 11.96
N MET A 228 5.22 -0.55 12.00
CA MET A 228 4.24 -0.69 10.93
C MET A 228 3.19 0.42 11.01
N GLN A 229 2.82 1.02 9.89
CA GLN A 229 1.85 2.14 9.80
C GLN A 229 2.03 3.18 10.92
N SER A 230 3.25 3.59 11.19
CA SER A 230 3.57 4.47 12.31
C SER A 230 4.61 5.54 11.94
N ASN A 231 4.94 6.36 12.93
CA ASN A 231 5.95 7.41 12.85
C ASN A 231 6.94 7.34 14.03
N PHE A 232 7.24 6.14 14.50
CA PHE A 232 8.07 5.92 15.67
C PHE A 232 9.55 5.75 15.34
N GLY A 233 9.92 5.57 14.07
CA GLY A 233 11.29 5.41 13.63
C GLY A 233 11.42 5.33 12.12
N ILE A 234 12.64 5.32 11.62
CA ILE A 234 12.99 5.18 10.20
C ILE A 234 13.63 3.82 9.98
N VAL A 235 12.95 2.92 9.28
CA VAL A 235 13.48 1.58 8.98
C VAL A 235 14.53 1.68 7.88
N THR A 236 15.74 1.23 8.18
CA THR A 236 16.90 1.27 7.29
C THR A 236 17.27 -0.09 6.70
N LYS A 237 16.73 -1.17 7.25
CA LYS A 237 16.99 -2.54 6.81
C LYS A 237 15.87 -3.47 7.28
N MET A 238 15.52 -4.45 6.45
CA MET A 238 14.48 -5.45 6.78
C MET A 238 14.81 -6.80 6.13
N GLY A 239 14.61 -7.87 6.89
CA GLY A 239 14.51 -9.21 6.35
C GLY A 239 13.10 -9.47 5.79
N VAL A 240 13.00 -10.08 4.62
CA VAL A 240 11.74 -10.45 3.99
C VAL A 240 11.77 -11.91 3.58
N TRP A 241 10.73 -12.66 3.91
CA TRP A 241 10.62 -14.05 3.54
C TRP A 241 10.19 -14.20 2.07
N LEU A 242 10.83 -15.15 1.40
CA LEU A 242 10.63 -15.48 0.01
C LEU A 242 10.18 -16.94 -0.12
N MET A 243 9.35 -17.21 -1.11
CA MET A 243 8.93 -18.57 -1.40
C MET A 243 10.00 -19.28 -2.27
N PRO A 244 10.37 -20.53 -2.00
CA PRO A 244 11.14 -21.31 -2.96
C PRO A 244 10.40 -21.36 -4.31
N THR A 245 11.13 -21.21 -5.42
CA THR A 245 10.56 -21.34 -6.76
C THR A 245 9.86 -22.69 -6.89
N PRO A 246 8.53 -22.74 -7.13
CA PRO A 246 7.80 -24.00 -7.22
C PRO A 246 8.15 -24.75 -8.51
N GLU A 247 7.78 -26.04 -8.60
CA GLU A 247 7.86 -26.79 -9.86
C GLU A 247 6.96 -26.15 -10.93
N CYS A 248 5.74 -25.78 -10.54
CA CYS A 248 4.84 -25.03 -11.42
C CYS A 248 3.96 -24.04 -10.64
N THR A 249 3.50 -23.03 -11.36
CA THR A 249 2.49 -22.06 -10.93
C THR A 249 1.26 -22.20 -11.82
N LEU A 250 0.08 -22.41 -11.23
CA LEU A 250 -1.19 -22.30 -11.93
C LEU A 250 -1.83 -20.95 -11.55
N VAL A 251 -2.14 -20.14 -12.55
CA VAL A 251 -3.00 -18.95 -12.39
C VAL A 251 -4.36 -19.29 -12.93
N GLY A 252 -5.36 -19.27 -12.06
CA GLY A 252 -6.72 -19.65 -12.35
C GLY A 252 -7.71 -18.51 -12.16
N THR A 253 -8.84 -18.63 -12.83
CA THR A 253 -10.02 -17.78 -12.66
C THR A 253 -11.25 -18.64 -12.43
N ALA A 254 -12.19 -18.14 -11.63
CA ALA A 254 -13.53 -18.69 -11.55
C ALA A 254 -14.53 -17.54 -11.66
N GLY A 255 -15.50 -17.66 -12.57
CA GLY A 255 -16.54 -16.67 -12.83
C GLY A 255 -17.92 -17.21 -12.49
N VAL A 256 -18.83 -16.33 -12.03
CA VAL A 256 -20.25 -16.64 -11.78
C VAL A 256 -21.13 -15.60 -12.48
N PRO A 257 -22.30 -16.02 -13.07
CA PRO A 257 -23.01 -15.19 -14.04
C PRO A 257 -23.87 -14.07 -13.45
N ARG A 258 -24.33 -14.17 -12.18
CA ARG A 258 -25.36 -13.28 -11.63
C ARG A 258 -24.87 -12.46 -10.46
N GLU A 259 -25.53 -11.32 -10.18
CA GLU A 259 -25.25 -10.46 -9.02
C GLU A 259 -25.47 -11.20 -7.69
N GLU A 260 -26.55 -11.95 -7.57
CA GLU A 260 -26.91 -12.72 -6.39
C GLU A 260 -25.96 -13.89 -6.09
N ASP A 261 -25.14 -14.29 -7.04
CA ASP A 261 -24.14 -15.35 -6.85
C ASP A 261 -22.98 -14.92 -5.95
N LEU A 262 -22.84 -13.62 -5.64
CA LEU A 262 -21.73 -13.10 -4.80
C LEU A 262 -21.66 -13.80 -3.42
N GLU A 263 -22.79 -14.00 -2.76
CA GLU A 263 -22.78 -14.63 -1.42
C GLU A 263 -22.26 -16.07 -1.48
N PRO A 264 -22.86 -17.01 -2.24
CA PRO A 264 -22.35 -18.37 -2.33
C PRO A 264 -20.92 -18.43 -2.91
N PHE A 265 -20.54 -17.50 -3.77
CA PHE A 265 -19.19 -17.37 -4.31
C PHE A 265 -18.16 -17.10 -3.22
N VAL A 266 -18.43 -16.13 -2.36
CA VAL A 266 -17.58 -15.77 -1.20
C VAL A 266 -17.49 -16.94 -0.20
N GLU A 267 -18.61 -17.64 0.06
CA GLU A 267 -18.64 -18.79 0.96
C GLU A 267 -17.74 -19.94 0.47
N ILE A 268 -17.78 -20.22 -0.84
CA ILE A 268 -16.90 -21.22 -1.47
C ILE A 268 -15.43 -20.80 -1.33
N LEU A 269 -15.10 -19.55 -1.63
CA LEU A 269 -13.73 -19.04 -1.53
C LEU A 269 -13.21 -19.12 -0.09
N ARG A 270 -14.01 -18.70 0.88
CA ARG A 270 -13.65 -18.81 2.30
C ARG A 270 -13.29 -20.24 2.68
N GLN A 271 -14.14 -21.20 2.30
CA GLN A 271 -13.90 -22.61 2.63
C GLN A 271 -12.61 -23.12 1.98
N LEU A 272 -12.41 -22.85 0.68
CA LEU A 272 -11.20 -23.25 -0.06
C LEU A 272 -9.92 -22.68 0.57
N MET A 273 -9.97 -21.43 1.08
CA MET A 273 -8.83 -20.81 1.75
C MET A 273 -8.60 -21.36 3.17
N LEU A 274 -9.66 -21.60 3.95
CA LEU A 274 -9.54 -22.22 5.27
C LEU A 274 -8.96 -23.65 5.18
N ASP A 275 -9.35 -24.39 4.15
CA ASP A 275 -8.83 -25.75 3.86
C ASP A 275 -7.46 -25.73 3.19
N ARG A 276 -6.87 -24.55 2.94
CA ARG A 276 -5.57 -24.36 2.27
C ARG A 276 -5.50 -24.98 0.88
N ILE A 277 -6.62 -24.96 0.16
CA ILE A 277 -6.67 -25.37 -1.24
C ILE A 277 -6.14 -24.24 -2.14
N ILE A 278 -6.60 -22.99 -1.91
CA ILE A 278 -6.08 -21.82 -2.62
C ILE A 278 -4.89 -21.26 -1.85
N ASP A 279 -3.80 -21.01 -2.58
CA ASP A 279 -2.59 -20.37 -2.08
C ASP A 279 -2.62 -18.87 -2.38
N GLY A 280 -1.76 -18.09 -1.70
CA GLY A 280 -1.63 -16.64 -1.92
C GLY A 280 -2.86 -15.83 -1.54
N VAL A 281 -3.06 -14.72 -2.24
CA VAL A 281 -4.16 -13.76 -2.02
C VAL A 281 -5.07 -13.72 -3.24
N PRO A 282 -6.22 -14.41 -3.22
CA PRO A 282 -7.21 -14.33 -4.29
C PRO A 282 -7.82 -12.93 -4.37
N THR A 283 -8.14 -12.50 -5.61
CA THR A 283 -8.75 -11.19 -5.89
C THR A 283 -10.09 -11.38 -6.57
N VAL A 284 -11.17 -10.92 -5.93
CA VAL A 284 -12.52 -10.91 -6.52
C VAL A 284 -12.77 -9.56 -7.18
N ALA A 285 -13.31 -9.57 -8.40
CA ALA A 285 -13.67 -8.40 -9.16
C ALA A 285 -15.07 -8.53 -9.78
N SER A 286 -15.79 -7.42 -9.95
CA SER A 286 -16.97 -7.37 -10.79
C SER A 286 -16.57 -7.30 -12.27
N ALA A 287 -17.52 -7.60 -13.19
CA ALA A 287 -17.27 -7.44 -14.62
C ALA A 287 -16.80 -6.02 -14.98
N LEU A 288 -17.38 -5.00 -14.34
CA LEU A 288 -16.98 -3.60 -14.55
C LEU A 288 -15.54 -3.35 -14.08
N SER A 289 -15.16 -3.97 -12.97
CA SER A 289 -13.79 -3.87 -12.45
C SER A 289 -12.76 -4.61 -13.32
N VAL A 290 -13.16 -5.64 -14.07
CA VAL A 290 -12.31 -6.25 -15.10
C VAL A 290 -12.22 -5.34 -16.33
N ALA A 291 -13.36 -4.78 -16.78
CA ALA A 291 -13.41 -3.85 -17.92
C ALA A 291 -12.50 -2.63 -17.72
N TRP A 292 -12.47 -2.08 -16.52
CA TRP A 292 -11.60 -0.98 -16.10
C TRP A 292 -10.10 -1.25 -16.33
N LEU A 293 -9.65 -2.48 -16.14
CA LEU A 293 -8.24 -2.86 -16.38
C LEU A 293 -7.90 -2.97 -17.88
N ILE A 294 -8.90 -3.03 -18.75
CA ILE A 294 -8.71 -3.29 -20.18
C ILE A 294 -8.76 -2.01 -21.00
N ALA A 295 -9.73 -1.12 -20.72
CA ALA A 295 -9.96 0.06 -21.54
C ALA A 295 -10.67 1.18 -20.75
N PRO A 296 -10.56 2.45 -21.22
CA PRO A 296 -11.31 3.58 -20.66
C PRO A 296 -12.83 3.36 -20.70
N ARG A 297 -13.54 4.04 -19.80
CA ARG A 297 -15.01 3.99 -19.66
C ARG A 297 -15.78 4.15 -20.97
N SER A 298 -15.34 5.09 -21.81
CA SER A 298 -16.00 5.40 -23.09
C SER A 298 -16.05 4.24 -24.08
N ASN A 299 -15.21 3.22 -23.91
CA ASN A 299 -15.24 2.00 -24.73
C ASN A 299 -16.42 1.08 -24.33
N TRP A 300 -16.91 1.21 -23.11
CA TRP A 300 -17.92 0.33 -22.54
C TRP A 300 -19.29 1.01 -22.40
N TYR A 301 -19.30 2.29 -22.03
CA TYR A 301 -20.51 3.06 -21.81
C TYR A 301 -20.28 4.54 -22.05
N GLN A 302 -21.17 5.16 -22.86
CA GLN A 302 -21.10 6.58 -23.23
C GLN A 302 -22.24 7.42 -22.63
N GLY A 303 -23.11 6.79 -21.82
CA GLY A 303 -24.20 7.48 -21.14
C GLY A 303 -23.75 8.32 -19.96
N GLU A 304 -24.64 9.19 -19.49
CA GLU A 304 -24.46 9.95 -18.26
C GLU A 304 -24.72 9.08 -17.02
N GLY A 305 -24.09 9.46 -15.89
CA GLY A 305 -24.22 8.75 -14.62
C GLY A 305 -23.51 7.40 -14.58
N PRO A 306 -23.71 6.61 -13.50
CA PRO A 306 -23.09 5.29 -13.32
C PRO A 306 -23.48 4.30 -14.41
N VAL A 307 -22.59 3.35 -14.70
CA VAL A 307 -22.85 2.27 -15.68
C VAL A 307 -23.99 1.39 -15.19
N PRO A 308 -25.10 1.23 -15.97
CA PRO A 308 -26.25 0.43 -15.58
C PRO A 308 -25.96 -1.08 -15.49
N ASP A 309 -26.71 -1.80 -14.67
CA ASP A 309 -26.50 -3.24 -14.43
C ASP A 309 -26.60 -4.11 -15.68
N ASP A 310 -27.54 -3.82 -16.59
CA ASP A 310 -27.69 -4.53 -17.86
C ASP A 310 -26.46 -4.38 -18.75
N VAL A 311 -25.82 -3.20 -18.73
CA VAL A 311 -24.55 -2.95 -19.43
C VAL A 311 -23.40 -3.69 -18.73
N VAL A 312 -23.34 -3.72 -17.40
CA VAL A 312 -22.33 -4.50 -16.67
C VAL A 312 -22.47 -5.99 -16.95
N ASP A 313 -23.69 -6.51 -17.03
CA ASP A 313 -23.96 -7.91 -17.38
C ASP A 313 -23.56 -8.22 -18.84
N GLU A 314 -23.77 -7.28 -19.76
CA GLU A 314 -23.29 -7.41 -21.14
C GLU A 314 -21.75 -7.43 -21.21
N ILE A 315 -21.09 -6.54 -20.48
CA ILE A 315 -19.64 -6.52 -20.35
C ILE A 315 -19.13 -7.88 -19.82
N GLY A 316 -19.74 -8.42 -18.77
CA GLY A 316 -19.37 -9.71 -18.20
C GLY A 316 -19.50 -10.86 -19.20
N ARG A 317 -20.58 -10.88 -19.99
CA ARG A 317 -20.76 -11.86 -21.07
C ARG A 317 -19.71 -11.72 -22.16
N ASN A 318 -19.43 -10.49 -22.60
CA ASN A 318 -18.46 -10.22 -23.67
C ASN A 318 -17.02 -10.55 -23.27
N LEU A 319 -16.67 -10.34 -22.01
CA LEU A 319 -15.35 -10.67 -21.45
C LEU A 319 -15.24 -12.14 -21.02
N GLY A 320 -16.34 -12.87 -20.92
CA GLY A 320 -16.35 -14.25 -20.42
C GLY A 320 -16.05 -14.37 -18.93
N THR A 321 -16.24 -13.29 -18.16
CA THR A 321 -15.94 -13.26 -16.71
C THR A 321 -17.16 -13.56 -15.84
N GLY A 322 -18.37 -13.49 -16.39
CA GLY A 322 -19.60 -13.43 -15.62
C GLY A 322 -19.74 -12.10 -14.88
N ARG A 323 -20.68 -12.02 -13.93
CA ARG A 323 -20.90 -10.83 -13.10
C ARG A 323 -19.81 -10.63 -12.06
N TRP A 324 -19.35 -11.73 -11.45
CA TRP A 324 -18.26 -11.76 -10.49
C TRP A 324 -17.21 -12.77 -10.92
N THR A 325 -15.96 -12.44 -10.72
CA THR A 325 -14.83 -13.33 -11.00
C THR A 325 -13.80 -13.28 -9.90
N VAL A 326 -13.09 -14.40 -9.67
CA VAL A 326 -11.91 -14.45 -8.81
C VAL A 326 -10.71 -14.85 -9.64
N ARG A 327 -9.57 -14.18 -9.43
CA ARG A 327 -8.25 -14.64 -9.83
C ARG A 327 -7.57 -15.26 -8.62
N PHE A 328 -7.01 -16.47 -8.77
CA PHE A 328 -6.30 -17.20 -7.72
C PHE A 328 -5.05 -17.89 -8.26
N SER A 329 -4.16 -18.31 -7.37
CA SER A 329 -2.94 -19.00 -7.74
C SER A 329 -2.74 -20.27 -6.92
N LEU A 330 -2.10 -21.27 -7.54
CA LEU A 330 -1.66 -22.49 -6.89
C LEU A 330 -0.18 -22.72 -7.21
N TYR A 331 0.57 -23.16 -6.22
CA TYR A 331 2.02 -23.34 -6.33
C TYR A 331 2.44 -24.71 -5.81
N GLY A 332 3.44 -25.32 -6.45
CA GLY A 332 4.04 -26.55 -5.95
C GLY A 332 4.27 -27.63 -7.01
N PRO A 333 4.39 -28.91 -6.59
CA PRO A 333 4.47 -30.05 -7.51
C PRO A 333 3.23 -30.14 -8.38
N ARG A 334 3.40 -30.48 -9.66
CA ARG A 334 2.33 -30.56 -10.66
C ARG A 334 1.14 -31.38 -10.19
N SER A 335 1.38 -32.56 -9.61
CA SER A 335 0.32 -33.44 -9.12
C SER A 335 -0.52 -32.82 -7.99
N VAL A 336 0.10 -32.02 -7.12
CA VAL A 336 -0.58 -31.30 -6.03
C VAL A 336 -1.42 -30.16 -6.59
N VAL A 337 -0.86 -29.37 -7.50
CA VAL A 337 -1.55 -28.25 -8.18
C VAL A 337 -2.77 -28.77 -8.94
N ASP A 338 -2.63 -29.86 -9.72
CA ASP A 338 -3.74 -30.46 -10.48
C ASP A 338 -4.85 -30.98 -9.53
N ALA A 339 -4.50 -31.61 -8.40
CA ALA A 339 -5.46 -32.08 -7.41
C ALA A 339 -6.21 -30.91 -6.74
N LYS A 340 -5.52 -29.86 -6.31
CA LYS A 340 -6.13 -28.64 -5.76
C LYS A 340 -7.08 -27.99 -6.78
N PHE A 341 -6.66 -27.89 -8.04
CA PHE A 341 -7.48 -27.31 -9.10
C PHE A 341 -8.75 -28.10 -9.37
N ALA A 342 -8.68 -29.45 -9.32
CA ALA A 342 -9.87 -30.30 -9.41
C ALA A 342 -10.86 -30.06 -8.28
N VAL A 343 -10.39 -29.88 -7.03
CA VAL A 343 -11.23 -29.51 -5.87
C VAL A 343 -11.91 -28.17 -6.09
N ILE A 344 -11.19 -27.17 -6.61
CA ILE A 344 -11.75 -25.84 -6.90
C ILE A 344 -12.88 -25.95 -7.95
N LYS A 345 -12.65 -26.67 -9.05
CA LYS A 345 -13.68 -26.92 -10.06
C LYS A 345 -14.94 -27.57 -9.47
N GLN A 346 -14.76 -28.59 -8.62
CA GLN A 346 -15.88 -29.26 -7.96
C GLN A 346 -16.64 -28.31 -7.00
N ALA A 347 -15.92 -27.44 -6.30
CA ALA A 347 -16.55 -26.49 -5.37
C ALA A 347 -17.44 -25.49 -6.11
N PHE A 348 -16.95 -24.90 -7.21
CA PHE A 348 -17.70 -23.93 -8.01
C PHE A 348 -18.83 -24.57 -8.86
N ALA A 349 -18.77 -25.85 -9.18
CA ALA A 349 -19.88 -26.55 -9.84
C ALA A 349 -21.21 -26.53 -9.07
N ARG A 350 -21.22 -26.03 -7.82
CA ARG A 350 -22.41 -25.82 -7.01
C ARG A 350 -23.20 -24.55 -7.41
N ILE A 351 -22.57 -23.63 -8.15
CA ILE A 351 -23.22 -22.43 -8.67
C ILE A 351 -23.53 -22.67 -10.15
N ASP A 352 -24.79 -22.57 -10.52
CA ASP A 352 -25.23 -22.79 -11.90
C ASP A 352 -24.65 -21.72 -12.83
N GLY A 353 -24.02 -22.18 -13.92
CA GLY A 353 -23.34 -21.32 -14.89
C GLY A 353 -21.94 -20.84 -14.46
N ALA A 354 -21.40 -21.31 -13.32
CA ALA A 354 -20.00 -21.02 -12.96
C ALA A 354 -19.02 -21.62 -13.95
N ASP A 355 -18.01 -20.86 -14.34
CA ASP A 355 -16.88 -21.30 -15.16
C ASP A 355 -15.56 -21.22 -14.40
N VAL A 356 -14.71 -22.24 -14.53
CA VAL A 356 -13.40 -22.29 -13.86
C VAL A 356 -12.32 -22.69 -14.86
N THR A 357 -11.42 -21.76 -15.12
CA THR A 357 -10.29 -21.94 -16.03
C THR A 357 -8.94 -21.72 -15.34
N GLY A 358 -7.87 -22.14 -15.95
CA GLY A 358 -6.52 -21.92 -15.40
C GLY A 358 -5.43 -22.30 -16.38
N THR A 359 -4.33 -21.59 -16.30
CA THR A 359 -3.11 -21.82 -17.08
C THR A 359 -1.95 -22.15 -16.15
N THR A 360 -1.26 -23.24 -16.44
CA THR A 360 -0.09 -23.69 -15.68
C THR A 360 1.19 -23.32 -16.40
N TYR A 361 2.10 -22.71 -15.66
CA TYR A 361 3.46 -22.32 -16.11
C TYR A 361 4.52 -23.06 -15.32
N PRO A 362 5.73 -23.29 -15.89
CA PRO A 362 6.91 -23.63 -15.09
C PRO A 362 7.13 -22.57 -13.99
N GLY A 363 7.56 -22.99 -12.81
CA GLY A 363 7.70 -22.05 -11.67
C GLY A 363 8.80 -21.00 -11.87
N ASP A 364 9.76 -21.25 -12.76
CA ASP A 364 10.85 -20.34 -13.14
C ASP A 364 10.59 -19.59 -14.46
N ALA A 365 9.37 -19.70 -15.03
CA ALA A 365 9.01 -19.01 -16.27
C ALA A 365 9.16 -17.48 -16.12
N GLY A 366 9.68 -16.82 -17.16
CA GLY A 366 9.83 -15.38 -17.23
C GLY A 366 8.64 -14.68 -17.89
N ALA A 367 8.74 -13.35 -17.98
CA ALA A 367 7.69 -12.51 -18.60
C ALA A 367 7.47 -12.79 -20.10
N ASP A 368 8.41 -13.42 -20.76
CA ASP A 368 8.31 -13.88 -22.16
C ASP A 368 7.42 -15.11 -22.34
N VAL A 369 7.19 -15.87 -21.27
CA VAL A 369 6.37 -17.09 -21.25
C VAL A 369 5.03 -16.86 -20.55
N VAL A 370 5.04 -16.11 -19.44
CA VAL A 370 3.85 -15.86 -18.64
C VAL A 370 3.03 -14.71 -19.23
N ALA A 371 1.76 -14.97 -19.53
CA ALA A 371 0.86 -13.95 -20.05
C ALA A 371 0.75 -12.72 -19.12
N PRO A 372 0.70 -11.46 -19.63
CA PRO A 372 0.72 -10.26 -18.79
C PRO A 372 -0.25 -10.27 -17.60
N PRO A 373 -1.54 -10.66 -17.72
CA PRO A 373 -2.46 -10.70 -16.57
C PRO A 373 -2.08 -11.73 -15.50
N HIS A 374 -1.19 -12.68 -15.82
CA HIS A 374 -0.75 -13.75 -14.93
C HIS A 374 0.63 -13.49 -14.30
N GLN A 375 1.34 -12.44 -14.73
CA GLN A 375 2.71 -12.15 -14.28
C GLN A 375 2.79 -11.89 -12.79
N VAL A 376 1.98 -10.96 -12.28
CA VAL A 376 2.00 -10.60 -10.86
C VAL A 376 1.73 -11.79 -9.93
N PRO A 377 0.68 -12.62 -10.16
CA PRO A 377 0.51 -13.87 -9.42
C PRO A 377 1.65 -14.89 -9.58
N ALA A 378 2.36 -14.87 -10.70
CA ALA A 378 3.54 -15.70 -10.92
C ALA A 378 4.85 -15.10 -10.35
N GLY A 379 4.77 -14.03 -9.55
CA GLY A 379 5.91 -13.39 -8.92
C GLY A 379 6.73 -12.49 -9.86
N ILE A 380 6.18 -12.11 -11.01
CA ILE A 380 6.83 -11.25 -12.00
C ILE A 380 6.24 -9.84 -11.87
N PRO A 381 7.02 -8.86 -11.38
CA PRO A 381 6.54 -7.49 -11.23
C PRO A 381 6.38 -6.80 -12.59
N ASN A 382 5.30 -6.00 -12.72
CA ASN A 382 5.07 -5.13 -13.87
C ASN A 382 4.49 -3.77 -13.44
N LEU A 383 4.04 -2.94 -14.38
CA LEU A 383 3.46 -1.62 -14.14
C LEU A 383 2.11 -1.44 -14.84
N ASP A 384 1.48 -2.51 -15.30
CA ASP A 384 0.26 -2.45 -16.12
C ASP A 384 -0.89 -1.75 -15.40
N MET A 385 -0.97 -1.88 -14.07
CA MET A 385 -1.99 -1.24 -13.25
C MET A 385 -1.94 0.30 -13.28
N LEU A 386 -0.82 0.93 -13.70
CA LEU A 386 -0.76 2.39 -13.82
C LEU A 386 -1.72 2.94 -14.87
N GLU A 387 -2.01 2.18 -15.91
CA GLU A 387 -2.92 2.59 -16.98
C GLU A 387 -4.38 2.65 -16.52
N SER A 388 -4.73 1.94 -15.46
CA SER A 388 -6.09 1.82 -14.94
C SER A 388 -6.67 3.13 -14.41
N VAL A 389 -5.84 4.09 -13.99
CA VAL A 389 -6.32 5.41 -13.54
C VAL A 389 -6.97 6.23 -14.67
N LYS A 390 -6.78 5.83 -15.92
CA LYS A 390 -7.30 6.52 -17.12
C LYS A 390 -8.77 6.21 -17.43
N TRP A 391 -9.54 5.73 -16.48
CA TRP A 391 -10.96 5.38 -16.66
C TRP A 391 -11.80 6.53 -17.23
N TRP A 392 -11.66 7.74 -16.69
CA TRP A 392 -12.39 8.92 -17.15
C TRP A 392 -11.66 9.74 -18.21
N GLY A 393 -10.36 9.56 -18.37
CA GLY A 393 -9.55 10.33 -19.31
C GLY A 393 -8.06 10.09 -19.17
N PRO A 394 -7.25 10.68 -20.04
CA PRO A 394 -5.78 10.43 -20.06
C PRO A 394 -5.05 10.99 -18.84
N GLN A 395 -5.60 11.98 -18.15
CA GLN A 395 -5.04 12.57 -16.94
C GLN A 395 -5.79 12.04 -15.70
N GLY A 396 -5.81 10.73 -15.58
CA GLY A 396 -6.51 10.07 -14.49
C GLY A 396 -5.79 10.14 -13.16
N GLY A 397 -6.59 10.16 -12.08
CA GLY A 397 -6.15 9.99 -10.71
C GLY A 397 -7.12 9.13 -9.94
N HIS A 398 -6.76 8.78 -8.70
CA HIS A 398 -7.66 8.06 -7.81
C HIS A 398 -7.40 8.37 -6.35
N VAL A 399 -8.44 8.21 -5.54
CA VAL A 399 -8.38 8.00 -4.10
C VAL A 399 -9.05 6.67 -3.77
N GLY A 400 -8.50 5.92 -2.83
CA GLY A 400 -9.00 4.61 -2.43
C GLY A 400 -9.69 4.63 -1.08
N PHE A 401 -10.63 3.68 -0.90
CA PHE A 401 -11.24 3.34 0.38
C PHE A 401 -11.24 1.82 0.51
N SER A 402 -10.76 1.27 1.63
CA SER A 402 -10.50 -0.17 1.75
C SER A 402 -10.78 -0.69 3.18
N PRO A 403 -12.07 -0.85 3.57
CA PRO A 403 -12.42 -1.40 4.86
C PRO A 403 -12.11 -2.90 4.95
N VAL A 404 -11.86 -3.36 6.17
CA VAL A 404 -11.67 -4.78 6.48
C VAL A 404 -12.99 -5.39 6.93
N LEU A 405 -13.39 -6.47 6.25
CA LEU A 405 -14.64 -7.19 6.48
C LEU A 405 -14.36 -8.62 6.95
N PRO A 406 -15.22 -9.21 7.80
CA PRO A 406 -15.28 -10.67 7.91
C PRO A 406 -15.58 -11.29 6.53
N LEU A 407 -14.89 -12.36 6.16
CA LEU A 407 -15.14 -13.07 4.90
C LEU A 407 -16.40 -13.92 5.00
N ILE A 408 -17.56 -13.26 5.05
CA ILE A 408 -18.91 -13.84 5.10
C ILE A 408 -19.70 -13.25 3.93
N GLY A 409 -20.33 -14.10 3.11
CA GLY A 409 -20.98 -13.69 1.87
C GLY A 409 -22.00 -12.57 2.05
N SER A 410 -22.90 -12.67 3.03
CA SER A 410 -23.91 -11.63 3.33
C SER A 410 -23.28 -10.31 3.78
N VAL A 411 -22.22 -10.35 4.60
CA VAL A 411 -21.50 -9.15 5.07
C VAL A 411 -20.83 -8.44 3.89
N VAL A 412 -20.18 -9.21 3.01
CA VAL A 412 -19.54 -8.67 1.79
C VAL A 412 -20.58 -8.03 0.88
N ARG A 413 -21.72 -8.71 0.62
CA ARG A 413 -22.81 -8.18 -0.20
C ARG A 413 -23.35 -6.87 0.37
N GLU A 414 -23.70 -6.83 1.65
CA GLU A 414 -24.23 -5.64 2.31
C GLU A 414 -23.28 -4.45 2.26
N GLN A 415 -21.97 -4.70 2.43
CA GLN A 415 -20.97 -3.64 2.32
C GLN A 415 -20.82 -3.16 0.87
N ARG A 416 -20.80 -4.07 -0.11
CA ARG A 416 -20.74 -3.70 -1.54
C ARG A 416 -21.96 -2.88 -1.95
N GLU A 417 -23.18 -3.23 -1.51
CA GLU A 417 -24.39 -2.44 -1.72
C GLU A 417 -24.32 -1.06 -1.05
N ARG A 418 -23.77 -0.97 0.17
CA ARG A 418 -23.53 0.32 0.86
C ARG A 418 -22.58 1.19 0.07
N ALA A 419 -21.44 0.63 -0.33
CA ALA A 419 -20.43 1.33 -1.10
C ALA A 419 -21.02 1.81 -2.45
N ARG A 420 -21.73 0.95 -3.15
CA ARG A 420 -22.38 1.28 -4.43
C ARG A 420 -23.31 2.48 -4.32
N ARG A 421 -24.21 2.48 -3.33
CA ARG A 421 -25.16 3.61 -3.14
C ARG A 421 -24.46 4.95 -2.95
N ILE A 422 -23.33 4.96 -2.20
CA ILE A 422 -22.58 6.19 -1.97
C ILE A 422 -21.79 6.58 -3.22
N VAL A 423 -21.08 5.64 -3.83
CA VAL A 423 -20.29 5.87 -5.04
C VAL A 423 -21.18 6.43 -6.17
N GLU A 424 -22.34 5.81 -6.43
CA GLU A 424 -23.30 6.23 -7.47
C GLU A 424 -23.96 7.57 -7.13
N LYS A 425 -24.23 7.88 -5.86
CA LYS A 425 -24.74 9.19 -5.41
C LYS A 425 -23.84 10.34 -5.84
N TYR A 426 -22.53 10.12 -5.89
CA TYR A 426 -21.55 11.09 -6.32
C TYR A 426 -21.19 11.01 -7.82
N GLY A 427 -21.89 10.17 -8.58
CA GLY A 427 -21.74 10.06 -10.04
C GLY A 427 -20.60 9.16 -10.49
N PHE A 428 -20.06 8.33 -9.61
CA PHE A 428 -18.97 7.38 -9.94
C PHE A 428 -19.49 5.97 -10.21
N ASP A 429 -18.71 5.21 -10.95
CA ASP A 429 -18.89 3.78 -11.12
C ASP A 429 -18.25 3.03 -9.94
N GLN A 430 -18.89 1.96 -9.46
CA GLN A 430 -18.32 1.13 -8.40
C GLN A 430 -17.22 0.22 -8.97
N ILE A 431 -15.99 0.67 -8.87
CA ILE A 431 -14.79 -0.01 -9.35
C ILE A 431 -13.91 -0.40 -8.16
N GLY A 432 -13.22 -1.51 -8.30
CA GLY A 432 -12.34 -2.07 -7.27
C GLY A 432 -12.56 -3.57 -7.13
N GLY A 433 -12.21 -4.13 -5.96
CA GLY A 433 -12.32 -5.57 -5.75
C GLY A 433 -12.07 -5.96 -4.31
N LEU A 434 -12.14 -7.27 -4.05
CA LEU A 434 -11.87 -7.82 -2.74
C LEU A 434 -10.50 -8.51 -2.76
N LEU A 435 -9.62 -8.16 -1.84
CA LEU A 435 -8.41 -8.91 -1.54
C LEU A 435 -8.73 -9.85 -0.38
N LEU A 436 -8.58 -11.16 -0.60
CA LEU A 436 -9.08 -12.15 0.34
C LEU A 436 -7.97 -12.75 1.20
N THR A 437 -8.26 -12.89 2.49
CA THR A 437 -7.56 -13.77 3.41
C THR A 437 -8.51 -14.87 3.88
N PRO A 438 -8.05 -15.93 4.56
CA PRO A 438 -8.96 -16.99 5.00
C PRO A 438 -10.12 -16.54 5.92
N ARG A 439 -10.04 -15.36 6.51
CA ARG A 439 -11.03 -14.87 7.50
C ARG A 439 -11.52 -13.46 7.21
N SER A 440 -10.85 -12.72 6.36
CA SER A 440 -11.22 -11.33 6.07
C SER A 440 -11.13 -11.01 4.58
N ALA A 441 -11.84 -9.98 4.18
CA ALA A 441 -11.69 -9.33 2.89
C ALA A 441 -11.33 -7.85 3.11
N GLN A 442 -10.45 -7.32 2.29
CA GLN A 442 -10.28 -5.89 2.11
C GLN A 442 -11.13 -5.49 0.91
N ASP A 443 -12.19 -4.70 1.14
CA ASP A 443 -13.10 -4.25 0.07
C ASP A 443 -12.57 -2.96 -0.56
N VAL A 444 -11.68 -3.12 -1.55
CA VAL A 444 -11.07 -1.99 -2.25
C VAL A 444 -12.12 -1.32 -3.13
N THR A 445 -12.44 -0.07 -2.83
CA THR A 445 -13.25 0.82 -3.67
C THR A 445 -12.34 1.94 -4.19
N MET A 446 -12.30 2.09 -5.52
CA MET A 446 -11.47 3.07 -6.21
C MET A 446 -12.36 4.20 -6.73
N PHE A 447 -12.15 5.42 -6.26
CA PHE A 447 -12.71 6.62 -6.87
C PHE A 447 -11.75 7.11 -7.95
N LEU A 448 -12.06 6.80 -9.18
CA LEU A 448 -11.30 7.23 -10.36
C LEU A 448 -11.86 8.55 -10.87
N TYR A 449 -11.00 9.47 -11.25
CA TYR A 449 -11.40 10.81 -11.72
C TYR A 449 -10.41 11.37 -12.73
N ASP A 450 -10.87 12.35 -13.52
CA ASP A 450 -10.02 13.17 -14.38
C ASP A 450 -9.48 14.36 -13.57
N LEU A 451 -8.16 14.48 -13.45
CA LEU A 451 -7.48 15.54 -12.73
C LEU A 451 -7.74 16.94 -13.33
N THR A 452 -8.23 17.04 -14.56
CA THR A 452 -8.63 18.31 -15.18
C THR A 452 -10.03 18.74 -14.76
N ASN A 453 -10.82 17.85 -14.14
CA ASN A 453 -12.18 18.11 -13.68
C ASN A 453 -12.20 18.27 -12.14
N GLN A 454 -12.07 19.53 -11.67
CA GLN A 454 -12.02 19.85 -10.25
C GLN A 454 -13.29 19.41 -9.48
N GLU A 455 -14.48 19.49 -10.11
CA GLU A 455 -15.73 19.07 -9.48
C GLU A 455 -15.72 17.56 -9.22
N GLN A 456 -15.21 16.79 -10.18
CA GLN A 456 -15.09 15.33 -10.06
C GLN A 456 -14.09 14.94 -8.98
N VAL A 457 -12.92 15.62 -8.91
CA VAL A 457 -11.94 15.39 -7.83
C VAL A 457 -12.56 15.68 -6.47
N THR A 458 -13.22 16.84 -6.31
CA THR A 458 -13.88 17.22 -5.06
C THR A 458 -14.96 16.21 -4.64
N ALA A 459 -15.77 15.74 -5.60
CA ALA A 459 -16.79 14.72 -5.36
C ALA A 459 -16.19 13.39 -4.91
N ALA A 460 -15.05 12.96 -5.50
CA ALA A 460 -14.36 11.72 -5.12
C ALA A 460 -13.90 11.74 -3.65
N TYR A 461 -13.29 12.83 -3.22
CA TYR A 461 -12.86 12.99 -1.82
C TYR A 461 -14.06 13.09 -0.86
N ALA A 462 -15.16 13.75 -1.26
CA ALA A 462 -16.38 13.81 -0.47
C ALA A 462 -17.03 12.41 -0.32
N ALA A 463 -17.10 11.64 -1.40
CA ALA A 463 -17.60 10.27 -1.39
C ALA A 463 -16.73 9.34 -0.51
N CYS A 464 -15.41 9.46 -0.61
CA CYS A 464 -14.48 8.72 0.25
C CYS A 464 -14.71 9.01 1.73
N ARG A 465 -14.86 10.29 2.11
CA ARG A 465 -15.16 10.71 3.50
C ARG A 465 -16.50 10.15 3.99
N GLU A 466 -17.55 10.19 3.15
CA GLU A 466 -18.86 9.62 3.50
C GLU A 466 -18.76 8.10 3.70
N LEU A 467 -18.03 7.39 2.82
CA LEU A 467 -17.80 5.95 2.96
C LEU A 467 -17.08 5.57 4.25
N ILE A 468 -16.03 6.31 4.64
CA ILE A 468 -15.32 6.08 5.90
C ILE A 468 -16.31 6.10 7.07
N VAL A 469 -17.14 7.13 7.15
CA VAL A 469 -18.09 7.29 8.27
C VAL A 469 -19.21 6.25 8.23
N GLU A 470 -19.84 6.05 7.07
CA GLU A 470 -20.99 5.13 6.95
C GLU A 470 -20.60 3.66 7.11
N THR A 471 -19.38 3.30 6.71
CA THR A 471 -18.86 1.94 6.89
C THR A 471 -18.44 1.69 8.35
N ALA A 472 -17.87 2.68 9.00
CA ALA A 472 -17.55 2.60 10.44
C ALA A 472 -18.79 2.42 11.30
N LYS A 473 -19.94 3.04 10.98
CA LYS A 473 -21.23 2.81 11.66
C LYS A 473 -21.70 1.36 11.57
N ALA A 474 -21.27 0.63 10.54
CA ALA A 474 -21.53 -0.79 10.39
C ALA A 474 -20.48 -1.67 11.10
N GLY A 475 -19.48 -1.07 11.76
CA GLY A 475 -18.45 -1.77 12.52
C GLY A 475 -17.24 -2.19 11.71
N PHE A 476 -17.01 -1.60 10.52
CA PHE A 476 -15.86 -1.94 9.67
C PHE A 476 -14.92 -0.74 9.54
N GLY A 477 -13.65 -0.93 9.91
CA GLY A 477 -12.60 0.08 9.84
C GLY A 477 -11.77 -0.02 8.58
N GLU A 478 -11.24 1.12 8.12
CA GLU A 478 -10.29 1.16 7.02
C GLU A 478 -8.90 0.74 7.49
N TYR A 479 -8.19 -0.05 6.66
CA TYR A 479 -6.84 -0.49 7.02
C TYR A 479 -5.74 0.45 6.52
N ARG A 480 -6.03 1.28 5.51
CA ARG A 480 -5.05 2.16 4.86
C ARG A 480 -5.74 3.38 4.26
N ALA A 481 -5.25 4.58 4.56
CA ALA A 481 -5.92 5.83 4.23
C ALA A 481 -5.02 6.80 3.47
N HIS A 482 -5.62 7.60 2.58
CA HIS A 482 -4.99 8.77 2.00
C HIS A 482 -4.63 9.77 3.11
N LEU A 483 -3.50 10.47 2.97
CA LEU A 483 -3.00 11.40 3.99
C LEU A 483 -4.01 12.49 4.41
N ASP A 484 -4.91 12.89 3.51
CA ASP A 484 -5.94 13.90 3.79
C ASP A 484 -7.07 13.40 4.72
N VAL A 485 -7.26 12.09 4.83
CA VAL A 485 -8.33 11.48 5.64
C VAL A 485 -7.81 10.64 6.82
N MET A 486 -6.50 10.63 7.09
CA MET A 486 -5.92 9.83 8.19
C MET A 486 -6.56 10.14 9.55
N ASP A 487 -6.80 11.41 9.87
CA ASP A 487 -7.45 11.79 11.14
C ASP A 487 -8.91 11.31 11.19
N LEU A 488 -9.65 11.46 10.07
CA LEU A 488 -11.03 10.98 9.99
C LEU A 488 -11.11 9.46 10.20
N VAL A 489 -10.18 8.69 9.60
CA VAL A 489 -10.10 7.24 9.80
C VAL A 489 -9.77 6.90 11.25
N THR A 490 -8.76 7.57 11.84
CA THR A 490 -8.37 7.33 13.23
C THR A 490 -9.50 7.67 14.21
N ASP A 491 -10.33 8.66 13.90
CA ASP A 491 -11.49 9.03 14.72
C ASP A 491 -12.60 7.96 14.73
N GLN A 492 -12.61 7.02 13.77
CA GLN A 492 -13.57 5.91 13.77
C GLN A 492 -13.17 4.78 14.74
N TYR A 493 -11.92 4.74 15.22
CA TYR A 493 -11.45 3.77 16.22
C TYR A 493 -11.72 4.31 17.63
N ASP A 494 -12.99 4.43 17.99
CA ASP A 494 -13.52 5.22 19.12
C ASP A 494 -13.62 4.45 20.45
N PHE A 495 -13.34 3.13 20.46
CA PHE A 495 -13.49 2.30 21.66
C PHE A 495 -12.82 2.95 22.89
N ASN A 496 -13.56 2.99 24.00
CA ASN A 496 -13.12 3.54 25.27
C ASN A 496 -12.50 4.94 25.13
N ASP A 497 -13.23 5.86 24.52
CA ASP A 497 -12.83 7.25 24.28
C ASP A 497 -11.48 7.32 23.55
N HIS A 498 -11.40 6.65 22.38
CA HIS A 498 -10.20 6.57 21.52
C HIS A 498 -8.94 6.07 22.23
N ALA A 499 -9.06 5.03 23.04
CA ALA A 499 -7.97 4.51 23.87
C ALA A 499 -6.71 4.15 23.06
N MET A 500 -6.86 3.61 21.84
CA MET A 500 -5.73 3.30 20.96
C MET A 500 -4.96 4.57 20.57
N ARG A 501 -5.65 5.62 20.15
CA ARG A 501 -5.04 6.90 19.82
C ARG A 501 -4.31 7.50 21.02
N ARG A 502 -4.95 7.55 22.19
CA ARG A 502 -4.31 8.05 23.42
C ARG A 502 -3.06 7.26 23.81
N PHE A 503 -3.05 5.96 23.56
CA PHE A 503 -1.88 5.11 23.80
C PHE A 503 -0.74 5.42 22.82
N THR A 504 -1.04 5.48 21.51
CA THR A 504 -0.03 5.75 20.48
C THR A 504 0.54 7.17 20.59
N GLU A 505 -0.29 8.18 20.95
CA GLU A 505 0.18 9.54 21.23
C GLU A 505 1.10 9.59 22.47
N LYS A 506 0.78 8.88 23.56
CA LYS A 506 1.69 8.77 24.72
C LYS A 506 3.03 8.14 24.35
N LEU A 507 3.00 7.10 23.54
CA LEU A 507 4.22 6.45 23.07
C LEU A 507 5.02 7.42 22.18
N LYS A 508 4.33 8.13 21.25
CA LYS A 508 4.95 9.15 20.40
C LYS A 508 5.65 10.23 21.22
N ASP A 509 4.96 10.81 22.20
CA ASP A 509 5.50 11.87 23.06
C ASP A 509 6.71 11.38 23.88
N ALA A 510 6.74 10.10 24.27
CA ALA A 510 7.84 9.52 25.03
C ALA A 510 9.10 9.28 24.19
N ILE A 511 8.95 8.80 22.93
CA ILE A 511 10.09 8.43 22.09
C ILE A 511 10.52 9.56 21.14
N ASP A 512 9.63 10.48 20.81
CA ASP A 512 9.86 11.63 19.92
C ASP A 512 9.36 12.93 20.58
N PRO A 513 10.00 13.38 21.68
CA PRO A 513 9.56 14.55 22.42
C PRO A 513 9.69 15.86 21.61
N ALA A 514 10.56 15.90 20.61
CA ALA A 514 10.67 17.02 19.68
C ALA A 514 9.59 17.01 18.56
N GLY A 515 8.91 15.87 18.35
CA GLY A 515 7.83 15.72 17.40
C GLY A 515 8.27 15.74 15.94
N ILE A 516 9.51 15.34 15.65
CA ILE A 516 10.10 15.53 14.32
C ILE A 516 9.73 14.46 13.29
N LEU A 517 9.46 13.20 13.70
CA LEU A 517 9.22 12.13 12.72
C LEU A 517 7.75 12.08 12.27
N ALA A 518 7.51 12.39 11.02
CA ALA A 518 6.27 12.27 10.27
C ALA A 518 5.00 12.63 11.11
N PRO A 519 4.91 13.87 11.66
CA PRO A 519 3.77 14.25 12.50
C PRO A 519 2.46 14.07 11.73
N GLY A 520 1.46 13.46 12.41
CA GLY A 520 0.14 13.20 11.85
C GLY A 520 0.03 11.97 10.95
N LYS A 521 1.13 11.23 10.68
CA LYS A 521 1.03 9.96 9.94
C LYS A 521 0.14 8.99 10.72
N GLN A 522 -0.85 8.40 10.04
CA GLN A 522 -1.88 7.51 10.59
C GLN A 522 -2.64 8.14 11.79
N GLY A 523 -2.80 9.47 11.78
CA GLY A 523 -3.46 10.20 12.87
C GLY A 523 -2.66 10.25 14.17
N ILE A 524 -1.38 9.85 14.18
CA ILE A 524 -0.51 9.87 15.35
C ILE A 524 0.20 11.23 15.41
N TRP A 525 -0.26 12.10 16.32
CA TRP A 525 0.25 13.44 16.48
C TRP A 525 1.15 13.56 17.72
N PRO A 526 2.40 14.05 17.58
CA PRO A 526 3.22 14.44 18.73
C PRO A 526 2.63 15.68 19.40
N ALA A 527 2.90 15.88 20.70
CA ALA A 527 2.37 17.00 21.47
C ALA A 527 2.64 18.37 20.83
N ALA A 528 3.82 18.55 20.20
CA ALA A 528 4.22 19.79 19.54
C ALA A 528 3.34 20.18 18.33
N HIS A 529 2.72 19.22 17.66
CA HIS A 529 1.93 19.44 16.44
C HIS A 529 0.48 18.96 16.57
N ARG A 530 0.04 18.60 17.80
CA ARG A 530 -1.30 18.06 18.04
C ARG A 530 -2.36 19.11 17.82
N PRO A 531 -3.32 18.91 16.87
CA PRO A 531 -4.40 19.85 16.67
C PRO A 531 -5.29 19.95 17.91
N ALA A 532 -5.84 21.14 18.15
CA ALA A 532 -6.88 21.32 19.18
C ALA A 532 -8.10 20.48 18.78
N ARG A 533 -8.58 19.63 19.66
CA ARG A 533 -9.73 18.74 19.47
C ARG A 533 -10.86 19.07 20.43
#